data_5a18a751b68cf270639c111fbc858f7f
#
_entry.id   5a18a751b68cf270639c111fbc858f7f
#
_cell.length_a   1.000
_cell.length_b   1.000
_cell.length_c   1.000
_cell.angle_alpha   90.00
_cell.angle_beta   90.00
_cell.angle_gamma   90.00
#
_symmetry.space_group_name_H-M   'P 1'
#
loop_
_entity.id
_entity.type
_entity.pdbx_description
1 polymer ?
#
loop_
_entity_poly.entity_id
_entity_poly.type
_entity_poly.pdbx_seq_one_letter_code
_entity_poly.pdbx_strand_id
1 'polypeptide(L)'
;MSEIVKTDAVIIGAGPVGLFAVFELGLVDIKAHVIDILDKPGGQCAELYPEKPIYDIPGLPVVTGAGLVTNLLEQIKPFNPTFEYGARVESCERIEGGFRLKTDIGGTIEAKVVVIAAGGGSSESKKPPLAGIDQYENRSVFYVVRSMETFRGKNIVIAGGGDSALDWTLNLAPLAKKLTLLHRRDAFRAAPDSVNKMKALVAAKKIDFELGQLHALEGENGVLRKVIARREDNSTFDIEADALLPFFGLTIKLGPVGNWGLKLDAERIVVDTEKFETSEPGIFAIGDINYYPGKLKLILSGFHEAALMSQAAHRIIYPDKRLVFQYTTTSSSLQKKLGV
;
A
#
# COMPACT_ATOMS: atom_id res chain seq x y z
N MET A 1 2.28 -25.81 23.01
CA MET A 1 2.01 -24.36 23.15
C MET A 1 3.07 -23.66 22.32
N SER A 2 2.70 -22.80 21.39
CA SER A 2 3.67 -21.99 20.63
C SER A 2 4.47 -21.11 21.61
N GLU A 3 5.76 -20.97 21.38
CA GLU A 3 6.65 -20.11 22.17
C GLU A 3 6.17 -18.65 22.04
N ILE A 4 6.12 -17.92 23.16
CA ILE A 4 5.74 -16.50 23.17
C ILE A 4 6.92 -15.67 22.69
N VAL A 5 6.75 -14.96 21.58
CA VAL A 5 7.76 -14.00 21.10
C VAL A 5 7.73 -12.74 21.96
N LYS A 6 8.90 -12.34 22.53
CA LYS A 6 9.01 -11.10 23.31
C LYS A 6 9.87 -10.09 22.57
N THR A 7 9.37 -8.86 22.44
CA THR A 7 10.05 -7.77 21.74
C THR A 7 9.80 -6.43 22.42
N ASP A 8 10.55 -5.38 22.05
CA ASP A 8 10.26 -4.03 22.54
C ASP A 8 9.08 -3.41 21.78
N ALA A 9 9.04 -3.55 20.46
CA ALA A 9 7.99 -3.04 19.59
C ALA A 9 7.51 -4.10 18.62
N VAL A 10 6.20 -4.22 18.42
CA VAL A 10 5.62 -4.95 17.31
C VAL A 10 5.09 -3.97 16.25
N ILE A 11 5.44 -4.21 14.98
CA ILE A 11 4.96 -3.42 13.85
C ILE A 11 4.01 -4.29 13.04
N ILE A 12 2.79 -3.81 12.82
CA ILE A 12 1.76 -4.49 12.01
C ILE A 12 1.74 -3.86 10.63
N GLY A 13 2.28 -4.58 9.65
CA GLY A 13 2.44 -4.15 8.27
C GLY A 13 3.90 -3.91 7.86
N ALA A 14 4.38 -4.70 6.90
CA ALA A 14 5.71 -4.62 6.31
C ALA A 14 5.74 -3.78 5.01
N GLY A 15 4.81 -2.83 4.85
CA GLY A 15 4.85 -1.84 3.77
C GLY A 15 5.99 -0.84 3.96
N PRO A 16 6.21 0.09 3.01
CA PRO A 16 7.32 1.05 3.08
C PRO A 16 7.43 1.80 4.40
N VAL A 17 6.28 2.22 4.96
CA VAL A 17 6.25 2.96 6.22
C VAL A 17 6.60 2.07 7.42
N GLY A 18 6.11 0.82 7.44
CA GLY A 18 6.46 -0.15 8.48
C GLY A 18 7.94 -0.54 8.44
N LEU A 19 8.50 -0.72 7.24
CA LEU A 19 9.94 -0.96 7.07
C LEU A 19 10.76 0.25 7.56
N PHE A 20 10.37 1.48 7.19
CA PHE A 20 11.08 2.66 7.68
C PHE A 20 10.94 2.86 9.20
N ALA A 21 9.80 2.45 9.78
CA ALA A 21 9.65 2.45 11.25
C ALA A 21 10.66 1.54 11.96
N VAL A 22 11.05 0.42 11.34
CA VAL A 22 12.15 -0.43 11.86
C VAL A 22 13.46 0.37 11.95
N PHE A 23 13.77 1.17 10.90
CA PHE A 23 14.96 2.01 10.88
C PHE A 23 14.91 3.04 12.02
N GLU A 24 13.85 3.80 12.14
CA GLU A 24 13.68 4.85 13.13
C GLU A 24 13.69 4.31 14.57
N LEU A 25 13.04 3.17 14.82
CA LEU A 25 13.11 2.48 16.12
C LEU A 25 14.54 1.98 16.41
N GLY A 26 15.22 1.46 15.41
CA GLY A 26 16.60 1.00 15.50
C GLY A 26 17.60 2.09 15.83
N LEU A 27 17.35 3.34 15.38
CA LEU A 27 18.17 4.52 15.74
C LEU A 27 18.14 4.81 17.24
N VAL A 28 17.06 4.46 17.92
CA VAL A 28 16.86 4.66 19.37
C VAL A 28 16.93 3.37 20.18
N ASP A 29 17.63 2.36 19.64
CA ASP A 29 17.92 1.06 20.30
C ASP A 29 16.67 0.23 20.67
N ILE A 30 15.59 0.34 19.91
CA ILE A 30 14.37 -0.44 20.08
C ILE A 30 14.35 -1.58 19.09
N LYS A 31 14.17 -2.81 19.58
CA LYS A 31 14.01 -4.01 18.76
C LYS A 31 12.59 -4.09 18.22
N ALA A 32 12.47 -4.31 16.92
CA ALA A 32 11.19 -4.46 16.24
C ALA A 32 10.95 -5.90 15.76
N HIS A 33 9.72 -6.39 15.99
CA HIS A 33 9.15 -7.57 15.34
C HIS A 33 8.06 -7.13 14.38
N VAL A 34 8.17 -7.48 13.11
CA VAL A 34 7.26 -7.05 12.04
C VAL A 34 6.36 -8.20 11.64
N ILE A 35 5.04 -7.96 11.64
CA ILE A 35 4.04 -8.95 11.24
C ILE A 35 3.33 -8.43 9.98
N ASP A 36 3.17 -9.27 8.98
CA ASP A 36 2.37 -8.94 7.80
C ASP A 36 1.50 -10.12 7.37
N ILE A 37 0.28 -9.81 6.90
CA ILE A 37 -0.63 -10.79 6.33
C ILE A 37 -0.14 -11.34 4.97
N LEU A 38 0.68 -10.55 4.27
CA LEU A 38 1.31 -10.96 3.02
C LEU A 38 2.47 -11.93 3.30
N ASP A 39 2.81 -12.72 2.31
CA ASP A 39 3.91 -13.70 2.38
C ASP A 39 5.31 -13.09 2.15
N LYS A 40 5.35 -11.77 1.92
CA LYS A 40 6.57 -11.00 1.64
C LYS A 40 6.43 -9.53 2.05
N PRO A 41 7.57 -8.83 2.26
CA PRO A 41 7.55 -7.40 2.57
C PRO A 41 7.20 -6.54 1.35
N GLY A 42 6.79 -5.30 1.63
CA GLY A 42 6.59 -4.24 0.64
C GLY A 42 5.14 -3.77 0.52
N GLY A 43 4.18 -4.49 1.10
CA GLY A 43 2.77 -4.08 1.10
C GLY A 43 2.27 -3.75 -0.31
N GLN A 44 1.55 -2.64 -0.46
CA GLN A 44 0.99 -2.23 -1.75
C GLN A 44 2.05 -1.99 -2.84
N CYS A 45 3.24 -1.51 -2.49
CA CYS A 45 4.33 -1.31 -3.44
C CYS A 45 4.79 -2.62 -4.10
N ALA A 46 4.84 -3.71 -3.36
CA ALA A 46 5.21 -5.01 -3.90
C ALA A 46 4.03 -5.75 -4.56
N GLU A 47 2.80 -5.58 -4.04
CA GLU A 47 1.63 -6.32 -4.49
C GLU A 47 0.87 -5.67 -5.65
N LEU A 48 0.67 -4.34 -5.59
CA LEU A 48 -0.22 -3.68 -6.53
C LEU A 48 0.51 -3.01 -7.70
N TYR A 49 1.74 -2.52 -7.47
CA TYR A 49 2.46 -1.73 -8.48
C TYR A 49 4.00 -1.80 -8.37
N PRO A 50 4.59 -3.02 -8.39
CA PRO A 50 6.04 -3.19 -8.21
C PRO A 50 6.89 -2.47 -9.26
N GLU A 51 6.41 -2.37 -10.49
CA GLU A 51 7.12 -1.74 -11.61
C GLU A 51 6.71 -0.27 -11.84
N LYS A 52 5.71 0.24 -11.08
CA LYS A 52 5.27 1.62 -11.23
C LYS A 52 6.34 2.58 -10.71
N PRO A 53 6.73 3.61 -11.50
CA PRO A 53 7.65 4.65 -11.03
C PRO A 53 6.98 5.54 -9.99
N ILE A 54 7.72 5.86 -8.93
CA ILE A 54 7.38 6.77 -7.84
C ILE A 54 8.35 7.94 -7.91
N TYR A 55 7.86 9.17 -7.85
CA TYR A 55 8.65 10.40 -8.06
C TYR A 55 8.74 11.29 -6.83
N ASP A 56 7.98 10.98 -5.77
CA ASP A 56 7.82 11.81 -4.57
C ASP A 56 8.54 11.24 -3.33
N ILE A 57 9.57 10.41 -3.55
CA ILE A 57 10.46 9.98 -2.48
C ILE A 57 11.66 10.94 -2.41
N PRO A 58 11.83 11.65 -1.29
CA PRO A 58 12.92 12.63 -1.16
C PRO A 58 14.30 12.02 -1.44
N GLY A 59 15.10 12.73 -2.24
CA GLY A 59 16.45 12.29 -2.61
C GLY A 59 16.49 11.23 -3.73
N LEU A 60 15.36 10.69 -4.17
CA LEU A 60 15.26 9.74 -5.29
C LEU A 60 14.44 10.38 -6.43
N PRO A 61 15.06 10.83 -7.53
CA PRO A 61 14.32 11.43 -8.66
C PRO A 61 13.26 10.50 -9.24
N VAL A 62 13.53 9.20 -9.22
CA VAL A 62 12.61 8.14 -9.58
C VAL A 62 13.04 6.84 -8.91
N VAL A 63 12.08 6.07 -8.43
CA VAL A 63 12.29 4.71 -7.93
C VAL A 63 11.04 3.88 -8.25
N THR A 64 11.18 2.60 -8.56
CA THR A 64 10.00 1.73 -8.71
C THR A 64 9.48 1.27 -7.34
N GLY A 65 8.22 0.83 -7.27
CA GLY A 65 7.67 0.28 -6.04
C GLY A 65 8.55 -0.84 -5.44
N ALA A 66 8.98 -1.79 -6.27
CA ALA A 66 9.89 -2.86 -5.85
C ALA A 66 11.29 -2.33 -5.46
N GLY A 67 11.82 -1.37 -6.22
CA GLY A 67 13.10 -0.73 -5.92
C GLY A 67 13.11 -0.02 -4.58
N LEU A 68 12.03 0.70 -4.24
CA LEU A 68 11.88 1.33 -2.93
C LEU A 68 11.90 0.30 -1.80
N VAL A 69 11.16 -0.80 -1.96
CA VAL A 69 11.14 -1.88 -0.95
C VAL A 69 12.53 -2.49 -0.78
N THR A 70 13.25 -2.74 -1.88
CA THR A 70 14.63 -3.26 -1.82
C THR A 70 15.56 -2.33 -1.05
N ASN A 71 15.49 -1.02 -1.33
CA ASN A 71 16.32 -0.02 -0.63
C ASN A 71 15.99 0.05 0.87
N LEU A 72 14.71 -0.01 1.24
CA LEU A 72 14.29 0.00 2.64
C LEU A 72 14.74 -1.27 3.38
N LEU A 73 14.64 -2.43 2.75
CA LEU A 73 15.12 -3.70 3.32
C LEU A 73 16.64 -3.67 3.56
N GLU A 74 17.39 -3.09 2.62
CA GLU A 74 18.83 -2.89 2.79
C GLU A 74 19.14 -1.94 3.97
N GLN A 75 18.38 -0.83 4.06
CA GLN A 75 18.54 0.19 5.10
C GLN A 75 18.32 -0.37 6.52
N ILE A 76 17.43 -1.33 6.69
CA ILE A 76 17.08 -1.88 8.01
C ILE A 76 17.93 -3.10 8.43
N LYS A 77 18.71 -3.70 7.54
CA LYS A 77 19.56 -4.87 7.82
C LYS A 77 20.39 -4.74 9.10
N PRO A 78 21.04 -3.59 9.38
CA PRO A 78 21.88 -3.43 10.57
C PRO A 78 21.11 -3.56 11.90
N PHE A 79 19.80 -3.43 11.89
CA PHE A 79 18.96 -3.50 13.09
C PHE A 79 18.39 -4.89 13.37
N ASN A 80 18.62 -5.86 12.45
CA ASN A 80 18.21 -7.26 12.57
C ASN A 80 16.74 -7.45 13.01
N PRO A 81 15.75 -6.83 12.33
CA PRO A 81 14.35 -7.04 12.66
C PRO A 81 13.96 -8.50 12.43
N THR A 82 13.00 -8.97 13.22
CA THR A 82 12.37 -10.27 12.96
C THR A 82 11.08 -10.06 12.17
N PHE A 83 10.78 -10.98 11.25
CA PHE A 83 9.58 -10.92 10.42
C PHE A 83 8.72 -12.16 10.59
N GLU A 84 7.41 -11.97 10.70
CA GLU A 84 6.40 -13.02 10.63
C GLU A 84 5.43 -12.69 9.48
N TYR A 85 5.55 -13.43 8.39
CA TYR A 85 4.73 -13.25 7.20
C TYR A 85 3.58 -14.26 7.15
N GLY A 86 2.51 -13.93 6.40
CA GLY A 86 1.33 -14.77 6.28
C GLY A 86 0.51 -14.85 7.57
N ALA A 87 0.70 -13.90 8.48
CA ALA A 87 0.05 -13.84 9.78
C ALA A 87 -0.75 -12.55 9.95
N ARG A 88 -2.01 -12.67 10.35
CA ARG A 88 -2.87 -11.53 10.67
C ARG A 88 -3.02 -11.41 12.18
N VAL A 89 -2.78 -10.21 12.71
CA VAL A 89 -3.05 -9.93 14.12
C VAL A 89 -4.55 -9.82 14.36
N GLU A 90 -5.09 -10.71 15.20
CA GLU A 90 -6.52 -10.81 15.52
C GLU A 90 -6.90 -9.99 16.75
N SER A 91 -6.06 -10.02 17.78
CA SER A 91 -6.35 -9.32 19.04
C SER A 91 -5.11 -8.62 19.60
N CYS A 92 -5.37 -7.57 20.35
CA CYS A 92 -4.38 -6.82 21.09
C CYS A 92 -4.96 -6.54 22.49
N GLU A 93 -4.37 -7.11 23.51
CA GLU A 93 -4.80 -6.96 24.90
C GLU A 93 -3.71 -6.26 25.68
N ARG A 94 -4.08 -5.29 26.54
CA ARG A 94 -3.16 -4.67 27.47
C ARG A 94 -2.79 -5.68 28.57
N ILE A 95 -1.52 -5.80 28.84
CA ILE A 95 -0.95 -6.59 29.96
C ILE A 95 -0.05 -5.69 30.81
N GLU A 96 0.43 -6.22 31.94
CA GLU A 96 1.45 -5.54 32.72
C GLU A 96 2.72 -5.33 31.88
N GLY A 97 3.14 -4.08 31.74
CA GLY A 97 4.37 -3.71 31.00
C GLY A 97 4.21 -3.61 29.48
N GLY A 98 2.99 -3.74 28.92
CA GLY A 98 2.78 -3.61 27.47
C GLY A 98 1.51 -4.26 26.93
N PHE A 99 1.65 -5.02 25.86
CA PHE A 99 0.55 -5.63 25.11
C PHE A 99 0.86 -7.07 24.77
N ARG A 100 -0.19 -7.88 24.71
CA ARG A 100 -0.18 -9.24 24.16
C ARG A 100 -1.02 -9.27 22.90
N LEU A 101 -0.42 -9.71 21.81
CA LEU A 101 -1.07 -9.85 20.50
C LEU A 101 -1.17 -11.34 20.19
N LYS A 102 -2.28 -11.72 19.50
CA LYS A 102 -2.48 -13.06 18.95
C LYS A 102 -2.69 -12.99 17.45
N THR A 103 -2.11 -13.93 16.73
CA THR A 103 -2.28 -14.07 15.29
C THR A 103 -3.26 -15.18 14.93
N ASP A 104 -3.85 -15.11 13.73
CA ASP A 104 -4.78 -16.10 13.18
C ASP A 104 -4.15 -17.50 12.99
N ILE A 105 -2.83 -17.57 12.90
CA ILE A 105 -2.05 -18.83 12.82
C ILE A 105 -1.60 -19.35 14.18
N GLY A 106 -2.10 -18.75 15.29
CA GLY A 106 -1.85 -19.21 16.66
C GLY A 106 -0.56 -18.67 17.30
N GLY A 107 0.12 -17.72 16.68
CA GLY A 107 1.25 -16.99 17.26
C GLY A 107 0.82 -16.12 18.44
N THR A 108 1.71 -15.91 19.40
CA THR A 108 1.51 -14.99 20.53
C THR A 108 2.75 -14.13 20.69
N ILE A 109 2.56 -12.82 20.70
CA ILE A 109 3.65 -11.83 20.82
C ILE A 109 3.37 -10.94 22.02
N GLU A 110 4.39 -10.68 22.83
CA GLU A 110 4.36 -9.68 23.90
C GLU A 110 5.32 -8.54 23.55
N ALA A 111 4.79 -7.30 23.55
CA ALA A 111 5.55 -6.11 23.20
C ALA A 111 5.22 -4.95 24.14
N LYS A 112 6.20 -4.06 24.38
CA LYS A 112 5.97 -2.85 25.19
C LYS A 112 5.12 -1.81 24.47
N VAL A 113 5.26 -1.71 23.13
CA VAL A 113 4.49 -0.82 22.27
C VAL A 113 4.04 -1.53 21.01
N VAL A 114 2.95 -1.03 20.41
CA VAL A 114 2.37 -1.53 19.16
C VAL A 114 2.36 -0.40 18.13
N VAL A 115 2.84 -0.67 16.92
CA VAL A 115 2.85 0.26 15.80
C VAL A 115 1.99 -0.31 14.67
N ILE A 116 0.88 0.35 14.35
CA ILE A 116 -0.01 -0.05 13.27
C ILE A 116 0.40 0.69 12.01
N ALA A 117 1.03 -0.02 11.06
CA ALA A 117 1.50 0.48 9.77
C ALA A 117 0.85 -0.27 8.61
N ALA A 118 -0.41 -0.70 8.80
CA ALA A 118 -1.13 -1.62 7.91
C ALA A 118 -1.68 -0.96 6.62
N GLY A 119 -1.23 0.25 6.27
CA GLY A 119 -1.60 0.94 5.04
C GLY A 119 -3.11 1.17 4.93
N GLY A 120 -3.75 0.66 3.89
CA GLY A 120 -5.21 0.68 3.73
C GLY A 120 -5.91 -0.50 4.42
N GLY A 121 -5.26 -1.21 5.37
CA GLY A 121 -5.80 -2.45 5.91
C GLY A 121 -5.83 -3.57 4.85
N SER A 122 -6.72 -4.54 5.00
CA SER A 122 -7.00 -5.51 3.94
C SER A 122 -7.79 -4.80 2.84
N SER A 123 -7.12 -4.40 1.76
CA SER A 123 -7.75 -3.75 0.63
C SER A 123 -8.13 -4.77 -0.44
N GLU A 124 -9.38 -4.72 -0.87
CA GLU A 124 -9.87 -5.51 -2.01
C GLU A 124 -10.19 -4.56 -3.18
N SER A 125 -9.75 -4.95 -4.38
CA SER A 125 -10.14 -4.21 -5.58
C SER A 125 -11.64 -4.28 -5.79
N LYS A 126 -12.26 -3.11 -6.06
CA LYS A 126 -13.69 -3.06 -6.38
C LYS A 126 -13.92 -3.71 -7.73
N LYS A 127 -14.60 -4.85 -7.70
CA LYS A 127 -14.96 -5.59 -8.90
C LYS A 127 -16.16 -4.92 -9.60
N PRO A 128 -16.14 -4.80 -10.93
CA PRO A 128 -17.33 -4.40 -11.67
C PRO A 128 -18.41 -5.49 -11.55
N PRO A 129 -19.68 -5.13 -11.41
CA PRO A 129 -20.78 -6.09 -11.29
C PRO A 129 -21.14 -6.69 -12.67
N LEU A 130 -20.23 -7.44 -13.26
CA LEU A 130 -20.40 -8.11 -14.54
C LEU A 130 -20.63 -9.60 -14.36
N ALA A 131 -21.65 -10.13 -15.01
CA ALA A 131 -21.92 -11.57 -14.99
C ALA A 131 -20.73 -12.36 -15.58
N GLY A 132 -20.30 -13.40 -14.89
CA GLY A 132 -19.25 -14.29 -15.35
C GLY A 132 -17.84 -13.72 -15.38
N ILE A 133 -17.59 -12.58 -14.75
CA ILE A 133 -16.25 -11.97 -14.71
C ILE A 133 -15.21 -12.90 -14.05
N ASP A 134 -15.62 -13.70 -13.09
CA ASP A 134 -14.74 -14.61 -12.33
C ASP A 134 -13.98 -15.59 -13.21
N GLN A 135 -14.58 -16.03 -14.34
CA GLN A 135 -13.92 -16.93 -15.28
C GLN A 135 -12.73 -16.32 -16.01
N TYR A 136 -12.66 -14.96 -16.06
CA TYR A 136 -11.59 -14.22 -16.71
C TYR A 136 -10.52 -13.72 -15.73
N GLU A 137 -10.77 -13.76 -14.41
CA GLU A 137 -9.86 -13.22 -13.40
C GLU A 137 -8.50 -13.93 -13.44
N ASN A 138 -7.44 -13.15 -13.31
CA ASN A 138 -6.04 -13.56 -13.38
C ASN A 138 -5.61 -14.20 -14.72
N ARG A 139 -6.48 -14.18 -15.75
CA ARG A 139 -6.18 -14.64 -17.11
C ARG A 139 -6.29 -13.51 -18.13
N SER A 140 -7.40 -12.81 -18.10
CA SER A 140 -7.69 -11.68 -19.00
C SER A 140 -8.25 -10.46 -18.26
N VAL A 141 -8.73 -10.61 -17.02
CA VAL A 141 -9.13 -9.51 -16.14
C VAL A 141 -8.15 -9.39 -15.00
N PHE A 142 -7.55 -8.19 -14.86
CA PHE A 142 -6.48 -7.92 -13.90
C PHE A 142 -6.81 -6.66 -13.11
N TYR A 143 -6.84 -6.76 -11.80
CA TYR A 143 -7.06 -5.64 -10.90
C TYR A 143 -5.76 -4.97 -10.44
N VAL A 144 -4.62 -5.59 -10.76
CA VAL A 144 -3.27 -5.16 -10.43
C VAL A 144 -2.33 -5.41 -11.60
N VAL A 145 -1.30 -4.60 -11.74
CA VAL A 145 -0.25 -4.80 -12.75
C VAL A 145 1.05 -5.17 -12.04
N ARG A 146 1.31 -6.46 -11.92
CA ARG A 146 2.55 -6.98 -11.31
C ARG A 146 3.73 -6.97 -12.27
N SER A 147 3.48 -7.15 -13.56
CA SER A 147 4.47 -7.01 -14.61
C SER A 147 3.85 -6.39 -15.86
N MET A 148 4.46 -5.33 -16.36
CA MET A 148 4.03 -4.65 -17.59
C MET A 148 4.21 -5.53 -18.83
N GLU A 149 5.20 -6.42 -18.82
CA GLU A 149 5.46 -7.34 -19.94
C GLU A 149 4.30 -8.30 -20.22
N THR A 150 3.48 -8.60 -19.22
CA THR A 150 2.24 -9.38 -19.38
C THR A 150 1.30 -8.79 -20.43
N PHE A 151 1.39 -7.49 -20.66
CA PHE A 151 0.48 -6.73 -21.53
C PHE A 151 1.08 -6.34 -22.87
N ARG A 152 2.35 -6.69 -23.13
CA ARG A 152 3.03 -6.39 -24.39
C ARG A 152 2.31 -7.02 -25.57
N GLY A 153 2.05 -6.20 -26.61
CA GLY A 153 1.43 -6.64 -27.85
C GLY A 153 -0.05 -7.00 -27.76
N LYS A 154 -0.70 -6.74 -26.64
CA LYS A 154 -2.12 -7.02 -26.42
C LYS A 154 -3.03 -5.82 -26.71
N ASN A 155 -4.29 -6.13 -27.06
CA ASN A 155 -5.38 -5.17 -27.03
C ASN A 155 -5.86 -5.02 -25.59
N ILE A 156 -5.68 -3.84 -25.01
CA ILE A 156 -5.93 -3.58 -23.59
C ILE A 156 -7.10 -2.61 -23.45
N VAL A 157 -8.05 -2.95 -22.59
CA VAL A 157 -9.07 -2.01 -22.11
C VAL A 157 -8.76 -1.66 -20.66
N ILE A 158 -8.55 -0.38 -20.36
CA ILE A 158 -8.47 0.14 -19.00
C ILE A 158 -9.79 0.85 -18.70
N ALA A 159 -10.47 0.44 -17.64
CA ALA A 159 -11.73 1.05 -17.22
C ALA A 159 -11.54 1.80 -15.89
N GLY A 160 -11.74 3.12 -15.92
CA GLY A 160 -11.59 3.99 -14.76
C GLY A 160 -11.24 5.43 -15.11
N GLY A 161 -11.19 6.30 -14.12
CA GLY A 161 -10.87 7.73 -14.31
C GLY A 161 -10.16 8.37 -13.11
N GLY A 162 -9.56 7.56 -12.24
CA GLY A 162 -8.68 7.99 -11.17
C GLY A 162 -7.20 7.81 -11.52
N ASP A 163 -6.31 8.17 -10.59
CA ASP A 163 -4.85 8.12 -10.79
C ASP A 163 -4.38 6.75 -11.29
N SER A 164 -4.82 5.65 -10.67
CA SER A 164 -4.41 4.31 -11.10
C SER A 164 -4.76 4.02 -12.57
N ALA A 165 -5.96 4.43 -13.03
CA ALA A 165 -6.37 4.19 -14.42
C ALA A 165 -5.50 4.99 -15.40
N LEU A 166 -5.22 6.26 -15.10
CA LEU A 166 -4.45 7.12 -15.98
C LEU A 166 -2.96 6.76 -15.95
N ASP A 167 -2.41 6.48 -14.79
CA ASP A 167 -1.01 6.06 -14.66
C ASP A 167 -0.73 4.79 -15.47
N TRP A 168 -1.60 3.78 -15.33
CA TRP A 168 -1.45 2.55 -16.11
C TRP A 168 -1.74 2.75 -17.59
N THR A 169 -2.63 3.68 -17.95
CA THR A 169 -2.82 4.07 -19.36
C THR A 169 -1.52 4.62 -19.94
N LEU A 170 -0.85 5.53 -19.24
CA LEU A 170 0.41 6.13 -19.67
C LEU A 170 1.56 5.11 -19.75
N ASN A 171 1.67 4.24 -18.74
CA ASN A 171 2.77 3.27 -18.67
C ASN A 171 2.59 2.10 -19.64
N LEU A 172 1.36 1.65 -19.93
CA LEU A 172 1.12 0.51 -20.82
C LEU A 172 0.93 0.92 -22.29
N ALA A 173 0.62 2.17 -22.59
CA ALA A 173 0.45 2.64 -23.97
C ALA A 173 1.64 2.32 -24.90
N PRO A 174 2.91 2.44 -24.48
CA PRO A 174 4.06 2.09 -25.34
C PRO A 174 4.22 0.59 -25.60
N LEU A 175 3.61 -0.26 -24.78
CA LEU A 175 3.76 -1.72 -24.83
C LEU A 175 2.60 -2.41 -25.52
N ALA A 176 1.41 -1.84 -25.43
CA ALA A 176 0.19 -2.40 -25.97
C ALA A 176 0.21 -2.43 -27.52
N LYS A 177 -0.46 -3.40 -28.12
CA LYS A 177 -0.82 -3.36 -29.54
C LYS A 177 -1.86 -2.27 -29.80
N LYS A 178 -2.86 -2.20 -28.93
CA LYS A 178 -3.90 -1.17 -28.87
C LYS A 178 -4.31 -0.96 -27.41
N LEU A 179 -4.51 0.28 -26.99
CA LEU A 179 -5.00 0.60 -25.66
C LEU A 179 -6.23 1.51 -25.76
N THR A 180 -7.31 1.10 -25.13
CA THR A 180 -8.53 1.89 -25.00
C THR A 180 -8.78 2.23 -23.54
N LEU A 181 -8.84 3.53 -23.22
CA LEU A 181 -9.31 4.01 -21.93
C LEU A 181 -10.83 4.17 -21.99
N LEU A 182 -11.55 3.40 -21.19
CA LEU A 182 -12.99 3.47 -21.06
C LEU A 182 -13.37 4.22 -19.78
N HIS A 183 -14.10 5.32 -19.88
CA HIS A 183 -14.60 6.03 -18.72
C HIS A 183 -16.01 6.54 -18.93
N ARG A 184 -16.82 6.55 -17.85
CA ARG A 184 -18.25 6.88 -17.90
C ARG A 184 -18.54 8.37 -18.19
N ARG A 185 -17.56 9.25 -18.10
CA ARG A 185 -17.70 10.72 -18.29
C ARG A 185 -16.36 11.34 -18.67
N ASP A 186 -16.37 12.47 -19.33
CA ASP A 186 -15.16 13.24 -19.65
C ASP A 186 -14.77 14.17 -18.48
N ALA A 187 -14.63 13.57 -17.29
CA ALA A 187 -14.17 14.24 -16.08
C ALA A 187 -13.39 13.26 -15.21
N PHE A 188 -12.11 13.54 -14.99
CA PHE A 188 -11.19 12.67 -14.32
C PHE A 188 -10.93 13.13 -12.88
N ARG A 189 -10.65 12.17 -11.98
CA ARG A 189 -10.21 12.44 -10.60
C ARG A 189 -8.68 12.35 -10.45
N ALA A 190 -7.99 12.02 -11.52
CA ALA A 190 -6.55 11.89 -11.55
C ALA A 190 -5.87 13.26 -11.58
N ALA A 191 -4.56 13.26 -11.29
CA ALA A 191 -3.73 14.45 -11.34
C ALA A 191 -3.83 15.15 -12.71
N PRO A 192 -3.93 16.50 -12.76
CA PRO A 192 -4.09 17.25 -14.01
C PRO A 192 -3.00 16.94 -15.05
N ASP A 193 -1.76 16.72 -14.63
CA ASP A 193 -0.66 16.37 -15.52
C ASP A 193 -0.88 15.03 -16.22
N SER A 194 -1.33 13.99 -15.48
CA SER A 194 -1.67 12.68 -16.05
C SER A 194 -2.83 12.79 -17.04
N VAL A 195 -3.85 13.62 -16.74
CA VAL A 195 -4.97 13.88 -17.65
C VAL A 195 -4.47 14.53 -18.94
N ASN A 196 -3.60 15.55 -18.84
CA ASN A 196 -3.06 16.25 -20.02
C ASN A 196 -2.22 15.31 -20.89
N LYS A 197 -1.36 14.48 -20.30
CA LYS A 197 -0.57 13.47 -21.01
C LYS A 197 -1.45 12.44 -21.71
N MET A 198 -2.47 11.94 -21.04
CA MET A 198 -3.45 11.02 -21.64
C MET A 198 -4.16 11.66 -22.85
N LYS A 199 -4.67 12.89 -22.71
CA LYS A 199 -5.32 13.62 -23.82
C LYS A 199 -4.36 13.83 -25.00
N ALA A 200 -3.08 14.10 -24.74
CA ALA A 200 -2.06 14.20 -25.79
C ALA A 200 -1.87 12.87 -26.55
N LEU A 201 -1.89 11.73 -25.84
CA LEU A 201 -1.83 10.40 -26.49
C LEU A 201 -3.08 10.11 -27.35
N VAL A 202 -4.28 10.53 -26.90
CA VAL A 202 -5.52 10.42 -27.67
C VAL A 202 -5.44 11.27 -28.93
N ALA A 203 -5.03 12.55 -28.81
CA ALA A 203 -4.86 13.45 -29.95
C ALA A 203 -3.84 12.93 -30.97
N ALA A 204 -2.77 12.28 -30.49
CA ALA A 204 -1.75 11.63 -31.32
C ALA A 204 -2.19 10.26 -31.89
N LYS A 205 -3.42 9.81 -31.60
CA LYS A 205 -3.97 8.49 -32.00
C LYS A 205 -3.12 7.31 -31.54
N LYS A 206 -2.43 7.46 -30.40
CA LYS A 206 -1.65 6.38 -29.78
C LYS A 206 -2.47 5.52 -28.84
N ILE A 207 -3.57 6.06 -28.33
CA ILE A 207 -4.59 5.35 -27.54
C ILE A 207 -5.98 5.82 -27.97
N ASP A 208 -6.98 4.99 -27.69
CA ASP A 208 -8.39 5.39 -27.85
C ASP A 208 -8.96 5.82 -26.49
N PHE A 209 -9.85 6.78 -26.51
CA PHE A 209 -10.68 7.15 -25.37
C PHE A 209 -12.15 7.00 -25.74
N GLU A 210 -12.86 6.17 -24.96
CA GLU A 210 -14.27 5.88 -25.17
C GLU A 210 -15.11 6.28 -23.96
N LEU A 211 -16.21 6.98 -24.22
CA LEU A 211 -17.21 7.30 -23.21
C LEU A 211 -18.20 6.16 -23.06
N GLY A 212 -18.25 5.55 -21.89
CA GLY A 212 -19.13 4.44 -21.59
C GLY A 212 -18.80 3.73 -20.28
N GLN A 213 -19.61 2.74 -19.97
CA GLN A 213 -19.45 1.89 -18.80
C GLN A 213 -19.31 0.45 -19.24
N LEU A 214 -18.56 -0.36 -18.45
CA LEU A 214 -18.51 -1.80 -18.65
C LEU A 214 -19.93 -2.37 -18.56
N HIS A 215 -20.32 -3.18 -19.54
CA HIS A 215 -21.65 -3.79 -19.61
C HIS A 215 -21.58 -5.32 -19.61
N ALA A 216 -20.73 -5.90 -20.44
CA ALA A 216 -20.53 -7.35 -20.49
C ALA A 216 -19.12 -7.69 -21.01
N LEU A 217 -18.74 -8.95 -20.85
CA LEU A 217 -17.50 -9.53 -21.38
C LEU A 217 -17.86 -10.69 -22.30
N GLU A 218 -17.17 -10.79 -23.42
CA GLU A 218 -17.27 -11.96 -24.30
C GLU A 218 -15.91 -12.58 -24.56
N GLY A 219 -15.87 -13.89 -24.49
CA GLY A 219 -14.68 -14.68 -24.69
C GLY A 219 -14.97 -16.15 -24.38
N GLU A 220 -13.96 -16.96 -24.43
CA GLU A 220 -14.06 -18.40 -24.28
C GLU A 220 -12.92 -18.96 -23.43
N ASN A 221 -13.23 -19.91 -22.56
CA ASN A 221 -12.26 -20.62 -21.69
C ASN A 221 -11.38 -19.67 -20.84
N GLY A 222 -11.95 -18.53 -20.38
CA GLY A 222 -11.23 -17.52 -19.60
C GLY A 222 -10.34 -16.59 -20.43
N VAL A 223 -10.38 -16.70 -21.76
CA VAL A 223 -9.69 -15.80 -22.69
C VAL A 223 -10.70 -14.76 -23.19
N LEU A 224 -10.46 -13.51 -22.86
CA LEU A 224 -11.29 -12.39 -23.32
C LEU A 224 -11.04 -12.13 -24.80
N ARG A 225 -12.09 -11.80 -25.54
CA ARG A 225 -12.01 -11.36 -26.93
C ARG A 225 -12.52 -9.95 -27.14
N LYS A 226 -13.53 -9.55 -26.35
CA LYS A 226 -14.06 -8.19 -26.38
C LYS A 226 -14.71 -7.79 -25.08
N VAL A 227 -14.69 -6.50 -24.83
CA VAL A 227 -15.47 -5.82 -23.79
C VAL A 227 -16.66 -5.16 -24.47
N ILE A 228 -17.85 -5.40 -23.98
CA ILE A 228 -19.06 -4.69 -24.40
C ILE A 228 -19.24 -3.51 -23.44
N ALA A 229 -19.23 -2.30 -23.99
CA ALA A 229 -19.47 -1.07 -23.25
C ALA A 229 -20.85 -0.49 -23.59
N ARG A 230 -21.44 0.25 -22.65
CA ARG A 230 -22.74 0.90 -22.78
C ARG A 230 -22.60 2.40 -22.62
N ARG A 231 -23.14 3.15 -23.57
CA ARG A 231 -23.23 4.61 -23.54
C ARG A 231 -24.37 5.11 -22.65
N GLU A 232 -24.42 6.41 -22.42
CA GLU A 232 -25.46 7.04 -21.61
C GLU A 232 -26.87 6.88 -22.21
N ASP A 233 -26.98 6.84 -23.54
CA ASP A 233 -28.22 6.59 -24.29
C ASP A 233 -28.66 5.12 -24.27
N ASN A 234 -27.98 4.27 -23.50
CA ASN A 234 -28.14 2.80 -23.41
C ASN A 234 -27.73 2.02 -24.66
N SER A 235 -27.23 2.65 -25.73
CA SER A 235 -26.63 1.92 -26.85
C SER A 235 -25.34 1.18 -26.38
N THR A 236 -25.09 0.03 -26.98
CA THR A 236 -23.87 -0.76 -26.68
C THR A 236 -22.92 -0.74 -27.87
N PHE A 237 -21.64 -0.90 -27.55
CA PHE A 237 -20.59 -1.04 -28.55
C PHE A 237 -19.49 -1.98 -28.06
N ASP A 238 -18.82 -2.59 -29.01
CA ASP A 238 -17.79 -3.57 -28.75
C ASP A 238 -16.40 -2.93 -28.80
N ILE A 239 -15.52 -3.36 -27.90
CA ILE A 239 -14.11 -3.01 -27.90
C ILE A 239 -13.33 -4.34 -27.89
N GLU A 240 -12.54 -4.59 -28.93
CA GLU A 240 -11.65 -5.74 -29.00
C GLU A 240 -10.65 -5.70 -27.83
N ALA A 241 -10.52 -6.79 -27.07
CA ALA A 241 -9.69 -6.83 -25.90
C ALA A 241 -9.15 -8.22 -25.58
N ASP A 242 -7.85 -8.31 -25.37
CA ASP A 242 -7.15 -9.47 -24.82
C ASP A 242 -7.03 -9.35 -23.28
N ALA A 243 -7.09 -8.11 -22.77
CA ALA A 243 -6.99 -7.83 -21.35
C ALA A 243 -7.91 -6.66 -20.94
N LEU A 244 -8.56 -6.81 -19.79
CA LEU A 244 -9.33 -5.75 -19.10
C LEU A 244 -8.69 -5.43 -17.75
N LEU A 245 -8.44 -4.15 -17.50
CA LEU A 245 -7.93 -3.64 -16.23
C LEU A 245 -8.96 -2.66 -15.61
N PRO A 246 -9.85 -3.13 -14.74
CA PRO A 246 -10.85 -2.28 -14.11
C PRO A 246 -10.27 -1.62 -12.84
N PHE A 247 -9.97 -0.32 -12.91
CA PHE A 247 -9.46 0.47 -11.78
C PHE A 247 -10.56 1.32 -11.14
N PHE A 248 -11.42 0.67 -10.36
CA PHE A 248 -12.57 1.31 -9.68
C PHE A 248 -12.29 1.70 -8.24
N GLY A 249 -11.03 1.62 -7.83
CA GLY A 249 -10.55 1.88 -6.47
C GLY A 249 -10.56 0.62 -5.59
N LEU A 250 -10.16 0.82 -4.35
CA LEU A 250 -10.07 -0.22 -3.35
C LEU A 250 -11.19 -0.06 -2.31
N THR A 251 -11.68 -1.16 -1.78
CA THR A 251 -12.44 -1.17 -0.53
C THR A 251 -11.44 -1.34 0.60
N ILE A 252 -11.40 -0.38 1.51
CA ILE A 252 -10.55 -0.40 2.69
C ILE A 252 -11.32 -1.09 3.81
N LYS A 253 -10.70 -2.06 4.50
CA LYS A 253 -11.23 -2.69 5.71
C LYS A 253 -10.14 -2.72 6.75
N LEU A 254 -10.41 -2.13 7.93
CA LEU A 254 -9.46 -2.16 9.05
C LEU A 254 -9.22 -3.58 9.57
N GLY A 255 -10.13 -4.52 9.27
CA GLY A 255 -10.06 -5.86 9.81
C GLY A 255 -10.19 -5.88 11.33
N PRO A 256 -9.51 -6.81 12.03
CA PRO A 256 -9.59 -6.95 13.48
C PRO A 256 -9.20 -5.68 14.26
N VAL A 257 -8.28 -4.87 13.72
CA VAL A 257 -7.82 -3.61 14.34
C VAL A 257 -8.98 -2.64 14.59
N GLY A 258 -10.00 -2.65 13.72
CA GLY A 258 -11.22 -1.84 13.90
C GLY A 258 -12.01 -2.17 15.17
N ASN A 259 -11.78 -3.34 15.77
CA ASN A 259 -12.47 -3.83 16.98
C ASN A 259 -11.66 -3.63 18.26
N TRP A 260 -10.47 -2.99 18.20
CA TRP A 260 -9.60 -2.81 19.37
C TRP A 260 -10.00 -1.63 20.26
N GLY A 261 -11.14 -0.97 20.00
CA GLY A 261 -11.64 0.16 20.80
C GLY A 261 -10.90 1.46 20.54
N LEU A 262 -10.08 1.53 19.50
CA LEU A 262 -9.38 2.75 19.11
C LEU A 262 -10.37 3.80 18.55
N LYS A 263 -10.09 5.07 18.76
CA LYS A 263 -10.88 6.15 18.15
C LYS A 263 -10.69 6.14 16.63
N LEU A 264 -11.81 6.07 15.90
CA LEU A 264 -11.82 6.04 14.44
C LEU A 264 -12.49 7.28 13.85
N ASP A 265 -12.03 7.69 12.68
CA ASP A 265 -12.72 8.58 11.75
C ASP A 265 -12.94 7.80 10.44
N ALA A 266 -14.19 7.40 10.19
CA ALA A 266 -14.54 6.40 9.17
C ALA A 266 -13.70 5.12 9.36
N GLU A 267 -12.97 4.71 8.31
CA GLU A 267 -12.11 3.52 8.32
C GLU A 267 -10.63 3.88 8.61
N ARG A 268 -10.36 4.87 9.48
CA ARG A 268 -9.00 5.32 9.79
C ARG A 268 -8.82 5.58 11.29
N ILE A 269 -7.64 5.29 11.80
CA ILE A 269 -7.31 5.43 13.21
C ILE A 269 -6.92 6.88 13.51
N VAL A 270 -7.65 7.53 14.40
CA VAL A 270 -7.34 8.90 14.82
C VAL A 270 -6.10 8.90 15.69
N VAL A 271 -5.15 9.78 15.38
CA VAL A 271 -3.90 9.97 16.13
C VAL A 271 -3.66 11.45 16.45
N ASP A 272 -2.85 11.72 17.45
CA ASP A 272 -2.28 13.06 17.61
C ASP A 272 -1.12 13.27 16.64
N THR A 273 -0.82 14.52 16.31
CA THR A 273 0.24 14.87 15.34
C THR A 273 1.61 15.10 15.98
N GLU A 274 1.71 15.02 17.28
CA GLU A 274 2.98 15.18 18.01
C GLU A 274 3.74 13.86 18.09
N LYS A 275 3.00 12.75 18.29
CA LYS A 275 3.58 11.42 18.58
C LYS A 275 3.08 10.33 17.64
N PHE A 276 1.96 10.57 16.95
CA PHE A 276 1.19 9.56 16.20
C PHE A 276 0.68 8.41 17.07
N GLU A 277 0.44 8.73 18.35
CA GLU A 277 -0.20 7.84 19.32
C GLU A 277 -1.72 7.84 19.11
N THR A 278 -2.34 6.69 19.28
CA THR A 278 -3.80 6.52 19.17
C THR A 278 -4.50 6.96 20.46
N SER A 279 -5.82 6.71 20.56
CA SER A 279 -6.55 6.90 21.81
C SER A 279 -6.13 5.94 22.94
N GLU A 280 -5.37 4.90 22.61
CA GLU A 280 -4.84 3.93 23.58
C GLU A 280 -3.33 4.16 23.74
N PRO A 281 -2.86 4.60 24.93
CA PRO A 281 -1.45 4.88 25.18
C PRO A 281 -0.56 3.66 24.91
N GLY A 282 0.55 3.85 24.17
CA GLY A 282 1.47 2.80 23.75
C GLY A 282 1.08 2.10 22.46
N ILE A 283 -0.06 2.46 21.86
CA ILE A 283 -0.44 2.05 20.51
C ILE A 283 -0.33 3.25 19.56
N PHE A 284 0.48 3.10 18.52
CA PHE A 284 0.72 4.11 17.49
C PHE A 284 0.10 3.68 16.17
N ALA A 285 -0.26 4.64 15.32
CA ALA A 285 -0.68 4.36 13.95
C ALA A 285 -0.02 5.33 12.97
N ILE A 286 0.65 4.78 11.95
CA ILE A 286 1.44 5.53 10.97
C ILE A 286 1.12 5.09 9.53
N GLY A 287 1.34 5.99 8.56
CA GLY A 287 1.03 5.74 7.16
C GLY A 287 -0.46 5.92 6.85
N ASP A 288 -0.95 5.29 5.80
CA ASP A 288 -2.29 5.53 5.26
C ASP A 288 -3.43 5.08 6.18
N ILE A 289 -3.12 4.25 7.18
CA ILE A 289 -4.09 3.73 8.16
C ILE A 289 -4.57 4.80 9.14
N ASN A 290 -3.76 5.84 9.40
CA ASN A 290 -4.07 6.87 10.36
C ASN A 290 -4.87 8.05 9.78
N TYR A 291 -5.42 8.85 10.69
CA TYR A 291 -6.10 10.10 10.40
C TYR A 291 -5.73 11.20 11.37
N TYR A 292 -5.47 12.37 10.83
CA TYR A 292 -5.38 13.66 11.50
C TYR A 292 -5.72 14.78 10.51
N PRO A 293 -6.10 16.00 10.97
CA PRO A 293 -6.36 17.12 10.06
C PRO A 293 -5.14 17.45 9.19
N GLY A 294 -5.33 17.54 7.89
CA GLY A 294 -4.25 17.78 6.93
C GLY A 294 -3.49 16.53 6.47
N LYS A 295 -3.92 15.33 6.85
CA LYS A 295 -3.30 14.06 6.41
C LYS A 295 -3.26 13.93 4.89
N LEU A 296 -2.05 13.75 4.36
CA LEU A 296 -1.81 13.31 2.99
C LEU A 296 -1.42 11.83 2.99
N LYS A 297 -2.08 11.04 2.13
CA LYS A 297 -1.76 9.61 1.94
C LYS A 297 -0.56 9.45 1.01
N LEU A 298 0.61 9.83 1.49
CA LEU A 298 1.88 9.72 0.80
C LEU A 298 2.84 8.87 1.63
N ILE A 299 3.72 8.12 0.98
CA ILE A 299 4.79 7.36 1.65
C ILE A 299 5.68 8.32 2.46
N LEU A 300 6.00 9.49 1.90
CA LEU A 300 6.74 10.57 2.56
C LEU A 300 6.12 10.98 3.91
N SER A 301 4.80 11.17 3.95
CA SER A 301 4.10 11.52 5.21
C SER A 301 4.29 10.42 6.25
N GLY A 302 4.16 9.15 5.85
CA GLY A 302 4.38 8.01 6.73
C GLY A 302 5.82 7.91 7.26
N PHE A 303 6.82 8.29 6.48
CA PHE A 303 8.21 8.34 6.94
C PHE A 303 8.40 9.39 8.03
N HIS A 304 7.85 10.58 7.87
CA HIS A 304 7.87 11.61 8.92
C HIS A 304 7.15 11.14 10.19
N GLU A 305 6.00 10.50 10.04
CA GLU A 305 5.21 9.94 11.15
C GLU A 305 6.02 8.89 11.93
N ALA A 306 6.75 8.01 11.24
CA ALA A 306 7.61 7.00 11.86
C ALA A 306 8.74 7.64 12.70
N ALA A 307 9.33 8.73 12.22
CA ALA A 307 10.38 9.44 12.95
C ALA A 307 9.87 10.03 14.28
N LEU A 308 8.71 10.69 14.29
CA LEU A 308 8.13 11.23 15.53
C LEU A 308 7.62 10.13 16.47
N MET A 309 6.99 9.10 15.93
CA MET A 309 6.52 7.93 16.68
C MET A 309 7.66 7.25 17.44
N SER A 310 8.83 7.04 16.81
CA SER A 310 9.97 6.37 17.44
C SER A 310 10.48 7.11 18.67
N GLN A 311 10.48 8.45 18.63
CA GLN A 311 10.86 9.29 19.78
C GLN A 311 9.86 9.14 20.95
N ALA A 312 8.58 9.01 20.65
CA ALA A 312 7.55 8.79 21.65
C ALA A 312 7.61 7.36 22.22
N ALA A 313 7.80 6.35 21.37
CA ALA A 313 7.96 4.96 21.78
C ALA A 313 9.16 4.78 22.71
N HIS A 314 10.28 5.46 22.45
CA HIS A 314 11.46 5.39 23.32
C HIS A 314 11.14 5.84 24.77
N ARG A 315 10.35 6.90 24.94
CA ARG A 315 9.97 7.41 26.27
C ARG A 315 9.13 6.42 27.05
N ILE A 316 8.32 5.61 26.37
CA ILE A 316 7.50 4.55 26.98
C ILE A 316 8.38 3.34 27.37
N ILE A 317 9.25 2.91 26.45
CA ILE A 317 10.07 1.70 26.61
C ILE A 317 11.18 1.92 27.63
N TYR A 318 11.76 3.12 27.66
CA TYR A 318 12.89 3.50 28.51
C TYR A 318 12.58 4.79 29.31
N PRO A 319 11.61 4.79 30.24
CA PRO A 319 11.17 6.00 30.95
C PRO A 319 12.28 6.70 31.74
N ASP A 320 13.25 5.93 32.22
CA ASP A 320 14.38 6.44 33.01
C ASP A 320 15.59 6.86 32.16
N LYS A 321 15.57 6.63 30.84
CA LYS A 321 16.64 7.01 29.94
C LYS A 321 16.33 8.33 29.22
N ARG A 322 17.16 9.32 29.44
CA ARG A 322 17.07 10.56 28.66
C ARG A 322 17.39 10.27 27.20
N LEU A 323 16.44 10.52 26.33
CA LEU A 323 16.67 10.50 24.90
C LEU A 323 17.45 11.77 24.50
N VAL A 324 18.67 11.61 24.02
CA VAL A 324 19.47 12.70 23.46
C VAL A 324 19.36 12.62 21.95
N PHE A 325 18.79 13.64 21.34
CA PHE A 325 18.74 13.73 19.88
C PHE A 325 20.17 13.79 19.33
N GLN A 326 20.48 12.89 18.41
CA GLN A 326 21.74 12.85 17.69
C GLN A 326 21.50 12.83 16.19
N TYR A 327 22.27 13.59 15.45
CA TYR A 327 22.27 13.47 14.00
C TYR A 327 22.95 12.13 13.61
N THR A 328 22.40 11.46 12.62
CA THR A 328 22.91 10.17 12.12
C THR A 328 24.38 10.26 11.71
N THR A 329 24.80 11.38 11.17
CA THR A 329 26.18 11.66 10.73
C THR A 329 27.19 11.74 11.89
N THR A 330 26.74 11.97 13.12
CA THR A 330 27.60 12.11 14.31
C THR A 330 27.44 10.96 15.30
N SER A 331 26.55 10.03 15.03
CA SER A 331 26.29 8.88 15.90
C SER A 331 27.31 7.75 15.66
N SER A 332 28.31 7.67 16.52
CA SER A 332 29.31 6.59 16.46
C SER A 332 28.71 5.20 16.66
N SER A 333 27.62 5.09 17.44
CA SER A 333 26.89 3.82 17.61
C SER A 333 26.21 3.38 16.31
N LEU A 334 25.61 4.33 15.57
CA LEU A 334 25.01 4.05 14.27
C LEU A 334 26.06 3.69 13.22
N GLN A 335 27.15 4.47 13.15
CA GLN A 335 28.28 4.19 12.25
C GLN A 335 28.81 2.76 12.44
N LYS A 336 28.99 2.35 13.71
CA LYS A 336 29.40 0.97 14.04
C LYS A 336 28.37 -0.07 13.57
N LYS A 337 27.07 0.17 13.72
CA LYS A 337 26.00 -0.72 13.22
C LYS A 337 25.97 -0.80 11.70
N LEU A 338 26.23 0.32 11.03
CA LEU A 338 26.29 0.40 9.56
C LEU A 338 27.62 -0.13 8.99
N GLY A 339 28.65 -0.36 9.82
CA GLY A 339 29.95 -0.81 9.37
C GLY A 339 30.79 0.28 8.67
N VAL A 340 30.57 1.56 8.99
CA VAL A 340 31.25 2.72 8.43
C VAL A 340 31.88 3.58 9.53
#